data_30e4663d159d427e16d213fc728dbdd8
#
_entry.id   30e4663d159d427e16d213fc728dbdd8
#
_cell.length_a   1.000
_cell.length_b   1.000
_cell.length_c   1.000
_cell.angle_alpha   90.00
_cell.angle_beta   90.00
_cell.angle_gamma   90.00
#
_symmetry.space_group_name_H-M   'P 1'
#
loop_
_entity.id
_entity.type
_entity.pdbx_description
1 polymer ?
#
loop_
_entity_poly.entity_id
_entity_poly.type
_entity_poly.pdbx_seq_one_letter_code
_entity_poly.pdbx_strand_id
1 'polypeptide(L)'
;MKFAFLIMGDFNCNIDRAIIHDGMAQIVGVANIEDACMVAKKLKKEGIDCIELCGAFGEAGAKVIIEATDNALPIGYITHLPEQDYLYFKAFSN
;
A
#
# COMPACT_ATOMS: atom_id res chain seq x y z
N MET A 1 0.23 9.65 -15.56
CA MET A 1 -0.10 8.55 -14.66
C MET A 1 0.27 8.91 -13.23
N LYS A 2 -0.68 8.73 -12.32
CA LYS A 2 -0.45 9.00 -10.90
C LYS A 2 -0.55 7.70 -10.11
N PHE A 3 0.43 7.44 -9.26
CA PHE A 3 0.41 6.23 -8.46
C PHE A 3 0.76 6.50 -7.00
N ALA A 4 0.35 5.58 -6.13
CA ALA A 4 0.58 5.68 -4.70
C ALA A 4 1.13 4.36 -4.16
N PHE A 5 2.01 4.46 -3.17
CA PHE A 5 2.45 3.34 -2.36
C PHE A 5 1.82 3.45 -0.98
N LEU A 6 1.19 2.39 -0.51
CA LEU A 6 0.73 2.31 0.88
C LEU A 6 1.70 1.44 1.66
N ILE A 7 2.22 1.97 2.75
CA ILE A 7 3.07 1.21 3.67
C ILE A 7 2.34 1.05 5.00
N MET A 8 2.37 -0.15 5.55
CA MET A 8 1.63 -0.45 6.78
C MET A 8 2.60 -0.68 7.94
N GLY A 9 2.36 0.01 9.02
CA GLY A 9 3.19 -0.07 10.22
C GLY A 9 2.64 0.88 11.28
N ASP A 10 3.52 1.34 12.17
CA ASP A 10 3.12 2.27 13.23
C ASP A 10 3.07 3.70 12.66
N PHE A 11 2.08 3.95 11.80
CA PHE A 11 1.90 5.22 11.11
C PHE A 11 0.53 5.83 11.39
N ASN A 12 0.47 7.16 11.17
CA ASN A 12 -0.78 7.91 11.19
C ASN A 12 -1.03 8.43 9.77
N CYS A 13 -2.04 7.92 9.09
CA CYS A 13 -2.26 8.21 7.68
C CYS A 13 -2.60 9.68 7.38
N ASN A 14 -2.89 10.48 8.39
CA ASN A 14 -3.16 11.90 8.21
C ASN A 14 -1.89 12.74 8.12
N ILE A 15 -0.78 12.26 8.69
CA ILE A 15 0.47 13.02 8.74
C ILE A 15 1.65 12.28 8.13
N ASP A 16 1.64 10.95 8.12
CA ASP A 16 2.77 10.15 7.61
C ASP A 16 2.59 9.88 6.13
N ARG A 17 2.87 10.92 5.34
CA ARG A 17 2.71 10.85 3.90
C ARG A 17 3.66 11.82 3.21
N ALA A 18 4.07 11.48 2.00
CA ALA A 18 4.94 12.31 1.17
C ALA A 18 4.48 12.28 -0.28
N ILE A 19 4.60 13.41 -0.95
CA ILE A 19 4.22 13.57 -2.34
C ILE A 19 5.45 14.02 -3.12
N ILE A 20 5.69 13.41 -4.26
CA ILE A 20 6.80 13.78 -5.13
C ILE A 20 6.28 14.11 -6.52
N HIS A 21 7.02 14.98 -7.20
CA HIS A 21 6.76 15.39 -8.58
C HIS A 21 5.30 15.81 -8.81
N ASP A 22 4.87 16.81 -8.04
CA ASP A 22 3.54 17.42 -8.15
C ASP A 22 2.38 16.41 -8.07
N GLY A 23 2.55 15.36 -7.28
CA GLY A 23 1.50 14.34 -7.09
C GLY A 23 1.57 13.17 -8.04
N MET A 24 2.58 13.10 -8.91
CA MET A 24 2.75 11.94 -9.79
C MET A 24 2.92 10.66 -8.97
N ALA A 25 3.61 10.74 -7.84
CA ALA A 25 3.76 9.62 -6.94
C ALA A 25 3.60 10.09 -5.50
N GLN A 26 3.07 9.21 -4.65
CA GLN A 26 2.96 9.51 -3.23
C GLN A 26 3.08 8.24 -2.41
N ILE A 27 3.55 8.40 -1.16
CA ILE A 27 3.62 7.34 -0.17
C ILE A 27 2.71 7.73 0.98
N VAL A 28 1.88 6.80 1.46
CA VAL A 28 1.02 7.02 2.61
C VAL A 28 1.25 5.88 3.60
N GLY A 29 1.58 6.23 4.84
CA GLY A 29 1.70 5.26 5.94
C GLY A 29 0.35 5.03 6.58
N VAL A 30 -0.05 3.76 6.72
CA VAL A 30 -1.31 3.36 7.35
C VAL A 30 -1.05 2.45 8.54
N ALA A 31 -1.95 2.44 9.51
CA ALA A 31 -1.78 1.66 10.73
C ALA A 31 -2.31 0.23 10.59
N ASN A 32 -3.28 0.00 9.75
CA ASN A 32 -3.97 -1.29 9.61
C ASN A 32 -4.71 -1.37 8.29
N ILE A 33 -5.32 -2.52 8.02
CA ILE A 33 -6.07 -2.76 6.78
C ILE A 33 -7.28 -1.82 6.65
N GLU A 34 -7.95 -1.51 7.75
CA GLU A 34 -9.10 -0.59 7.71
C GLU A 34 -8.70 0.80 7.26
N ASP A 35 -7.59 1.33 7.79
CA ASP A 35 -7.01 2.60 7.36
C ASP A 35 -6.66 2.55 5.87
N ALA A 36 -6.04 1.45 5.45
CA ALA A 36 -5.63 1.27 4.06
C ALA A 36 -6.84 1.29 3.12
N CYS A 37 -7.94 0.65 3.50
CA CYS A 37 -9.17 0.69 2.71
C CYS A 37 -9.70 2.12 2.57
N MET A 38 -9.72 2.86 3.67
CA MET A 38 -10.17 4.24 3.67
C MET A 38 -9.31 5.12 2.78
N VAL A 39 -7.98 4.99 2.92
CA VAL A 39 -7.01 5.75 2.11
C VAL A 39 -7.15 5.38 0.64
N ALA A 40 -7.26 4.09 0.32
CA ALA A 40 -7.37 3.62 -1.06
C ALA A 40 -8.64 4.16 -1.74
N LYS A 41 -9.78 4.16 -1.04
CA LYS A 41 -11.03 4.73 -1.57
C LYS A 41 -10.89 6.21 -1.85
N LYS A 42 -10.23 6.94 -0.95
CA LYS A 42 -10.00 8.37 -1.12
C LYS A 42 -9.07 8.64 -2.30
N LEU A 43 -7.99 7.88 -2.42
CA LEU A 43 -7.05 8.01 -3.54
C LEU A 43 -7.74 7.74 -4.88
N LYS A 44 -8.57 6.70 -4.94
CA LYS A 44 -9.37 6.39 -6.12
C LYS A 44 -10.24 7.59 -6.51
N LYS A 45 -10.92 8.17 -5.54
CA LYS A 45 -11.79 9.32 -5.75
C LYS A 45 -11.01 10.54 -6.24
N GLU A 46 -9.76 10.68 -5.81
CA GLU A 46 -8.88 11.77 -6.22
C GLU A 46 -8.18 11.54 -7.56
N GLY A 47 -8.44 10.42 -8.20
CA GLY A 47 -7.91 10.15 -9.54
C GLY A 47 -6.60 9.39 -9.60
N ILE A 48 -6.25 8.67 -8.56
CA ILE A 48 -5.07 7.79 -8.58
C ILE A 48 -5.27 6.69 -9.63
N ASP A 49 -4.23 6.39 -10.40
CA ASP A 49 -4.29 5.40 -11.48
C ASP A 49 -3.83 4.00 -11.06
N CYS A 50 -3.04 3.91 -10.00
CA CYS A 50 -2.46 2.64 -9.55
C CYS A 50 -2.08 2.75 -8.09
N ILE A 51 -2.27 1.65 -7.33
CA ILE A 51 -1.82 1.57 -5.93
C ILE A 51 -0.92 0.36 -5.77
N GLU A 52 0.24 0.57 -5.16
CA GLU A 52 1.17 -0.48 -4.79
C GLU A 52 1.18 -0.61 -3.27
N LEU A 53 1.21 -1.83 -2.78
CA LEU A 53 1.15 -2.13 -1.34
C LEU A 53 2.47 -2.72 -0.88
N CYS A 54 2.94 -2.35 0.30
CA CYS A 54 4.16 -2.94 0.84
C CYS A 54 3.92 -4.41 1.22
N GLY A 55 5.02 -5.14 1.45
CA GLY A 55 4.96 -6.57 1.73
C GLY A 55 4.13 -6.96 2.96
N ALA A 56 3.93 -6.03 3.88
CA ALA A 56 3.12 -6.29 5.07
C ALA A 56 1.66 -6.64 4.76
N PHE A 57 1.17 -6.21 3.59
CA PHE A 57 -0.21 -6.52 3.18
C PHE A 57 -0.39 -7.99 2.78
N GLY A 58 0.57 -8.54 2.06
CA GLY A 58 0.46 -9.88 1.51
C GLY A 58 -0.68 -10.01 0.51
N GLU A 59 -0.89 -11.22 0.03
CA GLU A 59 -1.97 -11.50 -0.92
C GLU A 59 -3.35 -11.23 -0.32
N ALA A 60 -3.57 -11.65 0.93
CA ALA A 60 -4.87 -11.46 1.58
C ALA A 60 -5.20 -9.97 1.75
N GLY A 61 -4.22 -9.17 2.19
CA GLY A 61 -4.42 -7.73 2.32
C GLY A 61 -4.68 -7.06 0.98
N ALA A 62 -3.96 -7.47 -0.07
CA ALA A 62 -4.17 -6.92 -1.41
C ALA A 62 -5.59 -7.19 -1.89
N LYS A 63 -6.11 -8.40 -1.67
CA LYS A 63 -7.49 -8.74 -2.06
C LYS A 63 -8.52 -7.85 -1.38
N VAL A 64 -8.30 -7.51 -0.11
CA VAL A 64 -9.20 -6.61 0.63
C VAL A 64 -9.20 -5.22 0.00
N ILE A 65 -8.03 -4.70 -0.36
CA ILE A 65 -7.93 -3.38 -0.99
C ILE A 65 -8.55 -3.37 -2.39
N ILE A 66 -8.35 -4.43 -3.16
CA ILE A 66 -8.98 -4.58 -4.47
C ILE A 66 -10.50 -4.48 -4.34
N GLU A 67 -11.08 -5.21 -3.39
CA GLU A 67 -12.51 -5.18 -3.14
C GLU A 67 -12.97 -3.80 -2.68
N ALA A 68 -12.22 -3.17 -1.77
CA ALA A 68 -12.57 -1.85 -1.26
C ALA A 68 -12.60 -0.78 -2.35
N THR A 69 -11.84 -0.96 -3.43
CA THR A 69 -11.81 -0.05 -4.57
C THR A 69 -12.66 -0.53 -5.74
N ASP A 70 -13.55 -1.48 -5.51
CA ASP A 70 -14.48 -2.03 -6.51
C ASP A 70 -13.77 -2.62 -7.72
N ASN A 71 -12.55 -3.12 -7.54
CA ASN A 71 -11.72 -3.67 -8.62
C ASN A 71 -11.59 -2.68 -9.79
N ALA A 72 -11.50 -1.40 -9.48
CA ALA A 72 -11.56 -0.34 -10.50
C ALA A 72 -10.20 0.18 -10.94
N LEU A 73 -9.12 -0.20 -10.25
CA LEU A 73 -7.76 0.22 -10.61
C LEU A 73 -6.75 -0.87 -10.27
N PRO A 74 -5.58 -0.84 -10.93
CA PRO A 74 -4.52 -1.82 -10.63
C PRO A 74 -4.05 -1.68 -9.18
N ILE A 75 -3.99 -2.81 -8.49
CA ILE A 75 -3.46 -2.88 -7.14
C ILE A 75 -2.49 -4.05 -7.08
N GLY A 76 -1.23 -3.73 -6.79
CA GLY A 76 -0.20 -4.74 -6.64
C GLY A 76 0.33 -4.75 -5.22
N TYR A 77 1.12 -5.75 -4.91
CA TYR A 77 1.79 -5.81 -3.63
C TYR A 77 3.21 -6.33 -3.80
N ILE A 78 4.11 -5.90 -2.91
CA ILE A 78 5.52 -6.25 -3.00
C ILE A 78 5.74 -7.64 -2.43
N THR A 79 6.46 -8.46 -3.18
CA THR A 79 6.94 -9.76 -2.74
C THR A 79 8.45 -9.79 -2.90
N HIS A 80 9.06 -10.91 -2.58
CA HIS A 80 10.49 -11.11 -2.77
C HIS A 80 10.73 -12.49 -3.35
N LEU A 81 11.93 -12.70 -3.89
CA LEU A 81 12.29 -14.01 -4.43
C LEU A 81 12.37 -15.05 -3.30
N PRO A 82 11.97 -16.29 -3.55
CA PRO A 82 11.98 -17.32 -2.51
C PRO A 82 13.33 -17.51 -1.81
N GLU A 83 14.44 -17.31 -2.53
CA GLU A 83 15.77 -17.41 -1.94
C GLU A 83 16.07 -16.31 -0.92
N GLN A 84 15.23 -15.28 -0.85
CA GLN A 84 15.33 -14.20 0.14
C GLN A 84 14.49 -14.43 1.38
N ASP A 85 13.65 -15.48 1.38
CA ASP A 85 12.71 -15.74 2.48
C ASP A 85 13.39 -15.74 3.85
N TYR A 86 14.51 -16.41 3.99
CA TYR A 86 15.17 -16.53 5.29
C TYR A 86 15.68 -15.18 5.81
N LEU A 87 16.10 -14.29 4.91
CA LEU A 87 16.55 -12.95 5.32
C LEU A 87 15.38 -12.08 5.73
N TYR A 88 14.26 -12.16 5.03
CA TYR A 88 13.04 -11.46 5.42
C TYR A 88 12.54 -11.96 6.76
N PHE A 89 12.51 -13.27 6.96
CA PHE A 89 12.09 -13.86 8.21
C PHE A 89 12.96 -13.36 9.36
N LYS A 90 14.29 -13.35 9.17
CA LYS A 90 15.23 -12.89 10.17
C LYS A 90 15.04 -11.40 10.48
N ALA A 91 14.85 -10.57 9.46
CA ALA A 91 14.72 -9.12 9.61
C ALA A 91 13.45 -8.71 10.33
N PHE A 92 12.35 -9.44 10.10
CA PHE A 92 11.03 -9.08 10.62
C PHE A 92 10.56 -9.94 11.80
N SER A 93 11.35 -10.90 12.25
CA SER A 93 11.04 -11.67 13.45
C SER A 93 11.72 -11.01 14.66
N ASN A 94 10.99 -10.87 15.73
CA ASN A 94 11.51 -10.32 16.99
C ASN A 94 11.44 -11.37 18.07
#